data_d00ab40af441d8ce221d31e974b92109
#
_entry.id   d00ab40af441d8ce221d31e974b92109
#
_cell.length_a   1.000
_cell.length_b   1.000
_cell.length_c   1.000
_cell.angle_alpha   90.00
_cell.angle_beta   90.00
_cell.angle_gamma   90.00
#
_symmetry.space_group_name_H-M   'P 1'
#
loop_
_entity.id
_entity.type
_entity.pdbx_description
1 polymer ?
#
loop_
_entity_poly.entity_id
_entity_poly.type
_entity_poly.pdbx_seq_one_letter_code
_entity_poly.pdbx_strand_id
1 'polypeptide(L)'
;FGQFADKDEKSLQIRRFKVLEIAIMVVATIGLWLNQLGLLFFVLFLLGLQSTIFGPIKYGILPQVLKPHELIGGNALVEMVTFIAILVGTIAGPLLIAIDVSWPVWVSLACLFVAVIGWWTSTYIPEAAAAEPKLQVNWNVLTETWSNIRFINENRTVLNSVLGISWFWFYGSVFILQIFAYAKHYLGGDEQLVSTLLALFIIF
;
A
#
# COMPACT_ATOMS: atom_id res chain seq x y z
N PHE A 1 4.82 -8.38 12.09
CA PHE A 1 3.46 -7.93 11.71
C PHE A 1 2.57 -9.10 11.31
N GLY A 2 3.09 -10.14 10.60
CA GLY A 2 2.31 -11.35 10.25
C GLY A 2 1.60 -12.01 11.44
N GLN A 3 2.25 -12.09 12.60
CA GLN A 3 1.66 -12.65 13.81
C GLN A 3 0.37 -11.94 14.24
N PHE A 4 0.28 -10.62 14.06
CA PHE A 4 -0.95 -9.87 14.33
C PHE A 4 -2.05 -10.22 13.34
N ALA A 5 -1.69 -10.44 12.07
CA ALA A 5 -2.64 -10.84 11.05
C ALA A 5 -3.24 -12.23 11.32
N ASP A 6 -2.48 -13.13 11.96
CA ASP A 6 -2.91 -14.49 12.23
C ASP A 6 -3.65 -14.65 13.55
N LYS A 7 -3.41 -13.75 14.52
CA LYS A 7 -4.00 -13.80 15.85
C LYS A 7 -5.46 -13.37 15.90
N ASP A 8 -5.82 -12.34 15.15
CA ASP A 8 -7.14 -11.73 15.18
C ASP A 8 -7.93 -11.99 13.89
N GLU A 9 -9.23 -11.79 13.93
CA GLU A 9 -10.10 -11.89 12.75
C GLU A 9 -9.70 -10.86 11.69
N LYS A 10 -9.37 -11.34 10.48
CA LYS A 10 -8.79 -10.52 9.43
C LYS A 10 -9.76 -9.47 8.88
N SER A 11 -11.04 -9.80 8.73
CA SER A 11 -12.04 -8.84 8.25
C SER A 11 -12.22 -7.66 9.20
N LEU A 12 -12.22 -7.93 10.51
CA LEU A 12 -12.29 -6.90 11.54
C LEU A 12 -11.02 -6.03 11.56
N GLN A 13 -9.85 -6.66 11.39
CA GLN A 13 -8.59 -5.92 11.27
C GLN A 13 -8.63 -4.97 10.06
N ILE A 14 -9.06 -5.45 8.89
CA ILE A 14 -9.19 -4.61 7.68
C ILE A 14 -10.07 -3.38 7.97
N ARG A 15 -11.23 -3.57 8.58
CA ARG A 15 -12.15 -2.47 8.93
C ARG A 15 -11.50 -1.47 9.88
N ARG A 16 -10.79 -1.94 10.92
CA ARG A 16 -10.05 -1.08 11.87
C ARG A 16 -8.94 -0.28 11.18
N PHE A 17 -8.19 -0.92 10.29
CA PHE A 17 -7.14 -0.23 9.51
C PHE A 17 -7.72 0.81 8.55
N LYS A 18 -8.92 0.57 7.98
CA LYS A 18 -9.60 1.56 7.14
C LYS A 18 -10.13 2.74 7.95
N VAL A 19 -10.58 2.55 9.18
CA VAL A 19 -10.90 3.66 10.10
C VAL A 19 -9.65 4.46 10.46
N LEU A 20 -8.52 3.78 10.74
CA LEU A 20 -7.24 4.44 10.99
C LEU A 20 -6.80 5.27 9.77
N GLU A 21 -6.98 4.75 8.56
CA GLU A 21 -6.69 5.47 7.31
C GLU A 21 -7.49 6.77 7.21
N ILE A 22 -8.79 6.75 7.53
CA ILE A 22 -9.63 7.96 7.58
C ILE A 22 -9.06 8.96 8.58
N ALA A 23 -8.69 8.51 9.79
CA ALA A 23 -8.11 9.38 10.81
C ALA A 23 -6.80 10.02 10.32
N ILE A 24 -5.93 9.26 9.66
CA ILE A 24 -4.68 9.78 9.06
C ILE A 24 -4.99 10.79 7.97
N MET A 25 -6.00 10.55 7.11
CA MET A 25 -6.41 11.50 6.06
C MET A 25 -7.01 12.80 6.63
N VAL A 26 -7.70 12.75 7.76
CA VAL A 26 -8.14 13.97 8.49
C VAL A 26 -6.93 14.78 8.95
N VAL A 27 -5.91 14.14 9.53
CA VAL A 27 -4.67 14.81 9.93
C VAL A 27 -3.94 15.37 8.70
N ALA A 28 -3.93 14.65 7.57
CA ALA A 28 -3.38 15.12 6.31
C ALA A 28 -4.09 16.40 5.82
N THR A 29 -5.42 16.43 5.89
CA THR A 29 -6.24 17.59 5.55
C THR A 29 -5.84 18.81 6.38
N ILE A 30 -5.70 18.64 7.70
CA ILE A 30 -5.25 19.72 8.60
C ILE A 30 -3.84 20.19 8.20
N GLY A 31 -2.93 19.25 7.92
CA GLY A 31 -1.56 19.56 7.48
C GLY A 31 -1.50 20.38 6.18
N LEU A 32 -2.35 20.01 5.22
CA LEU A 32 -2.47 20.73 3.95
C LEU A 32 -3.04 22.15 4.16
N TRP A 33 -4.08 22.31 4.95
CA TRP A 33 -4.70 23.61 5.21
C TRP A 33 -3.81 24.54 6.02
N LEU A 34 -3.07 24.03 6.99
CA LEU A 34 -2.11 24.79 7.78
C LEU A 34 -0.77 24.98 7.08
N ASN A 35 -0.58 24.40 5.89
CA ASN A 35 0.68 24.41 5.13
C ASN A 35 1.90 23.94 5.96
N GLN A 36 1.67 22.94 6.83
CA GLN A 36 2.65 22.44 7.79
C GLN A 36 3.39 21.20 7.23
N LEU A 37 4.53 21.43 6.59
CA LEU A 37 5.35 20.36 6.00
C LEU A 37 5.73 19.26 7.00
N GLY A 38 6.09 19.61 8.24
CA GLY A 38 6.43 18.63 9.28
C GLY A 38 5.27 17.67 9.58
N LEU A 39 4.03 18.19 9.62
CA LEU A 39 2.85 17.38 9.82
C LEU A 39 2.58 16.46 8.62
N LEU A 40 2.80 16.94 7.40
CA LEU A 40 2.67 16.14 6.18
C LEU A 40 3.71 15.00 6.11
N PHE A 41 4.95 15.25 6.50
CA PHE A 41 5.95 14.18 6.63
C PHE A 41 5.55 13.14 7.68
N PHE A 42 5.00 13.58 8.81
CA PHE A 42 4.50 12.68 9.83
C PHE A 42 3.33 11.81 9.32
N VAL A 43 2.39 12.42 8.58
CA VAL A 43 1.29 11.71 7.91
C VAL A 43 1.84 10.67 6.92
N LEU A 44 2.82 11.05 6.09
CA LEU A 44 3.45 10.14 5.15
C LEU A 44 4.10 8.94 5.85
N PHE A 45 4.78 9.17 6.97
CA PHE A 45 5.33 8.11 7.83
C PHE A 45 4.22 7.19 8.37
N LEU A 46 3.11 7.75 8.86
CA LEU A 46 1.98 6.96 9.36
C LEU A 46 1.34 6.11 8.26
N LEU A 47 1.19 6.65 7.05
CA LEU A 47 0.68 5.90 5.89
C LEU A 47 1.61 4.75 5.52
N GLY A 48 2.92 4.98 5.52
CA GLY A 48 3.91 3.94 5.27
C GLY A 48 3.85 2.82 6.33
N LEU A 49 3.75 3.20 7.60
CA LEU A 49 3.61 2.25 8.71
C LEU A 49 2.31 1.44 8.60
N GLN A 50 1.19 2.11 8.35
CA GLN A 50 -0.13 1.48 8.17
C GLN A 50 -0.10 0.50 6.98
N SER A 51 0.47 0.90 5.84
CA SER A 51 0.60 0.06 4.65
C SER A 51 1.44 -1.20 4.91
N THR A 52 2.53 -1.06 5.67
CA THR A 52 3.40 -2.19 6.02
C THR A 52 2.69 -3.24 6.88
N ILE A 53 1.82 -2.80 7.80
CA ILE A 53 1.04 -3.71 8.65
C ILE A 53 -0.14 -4.31 7.86
N PHE A 54 -0.75 -3.53 6.99
CA PHE A 54 -1.91 -3.94 6.20
C PHE A 54 -1.57 -5.00 5.13
N GLY A 55 -0.35 -5.00 4.59
CA GLY A 55 0.09 -5.93 3.56
C GLY A 55 -0.15 -7.40 3.91
N PRO A 56 0.39 -7.94 5.02
CA PRO A 56 0.16 -9.32 5.45
C PRO A 56 -1.32 -9.66 5.64
N ILE A 57 -2.13 -8.72 6.11
CA ILE A 57 -3.58 -8.92 6.32
C ILE A 57 -4.29 -9.07 4.97
N LYS A 58 -3.97 -8.15 4.02
CA LYS A 58 -4.56 -8.10 2.67
C LYS A 58 -4.36 -9.42 1.90
N TYR A 59 -3.16 -9.98 1.96
CA TYR A 59 -2.88 -11.26 1.29
C TYR A 59 -3.27 -12.47 2.13
N GLY A 60 -3.17 -12.37 3.44
CA GLY A 60 -3.50 -13.46 4.37
C GLY A 60 -4.99 -13.81 4.44
N ILE A 61 -5.89 -12.92 4.00
CA ILE A 61 -7.32 -13.22 3.94
C ILE A 61 -7.69 -14.05 2.71
N LEU A 62 -6.95 -13.95 1.60
CA LEU A 62 -7.29 -14.60 0.34
C LEU A 62 -7.45 -16.13 0.46
N PRO A 63 -6.54 -16.86 1.12
CA PRO A 63 -6.69 -18.31 1.31
C PRO A 63 -7.89 -18.72 2.18
N GLN A 64 -8.48 -17.78 2.93
CA GLN A 64 -9.62 -18.05 3.81
C GLN A 64 -10.96 -17.84 3.08
N VAL A 65 -10.98 -16.98 2.05
CA VAL A 65 -12.20 -16.62 1.31
C VAL A 65 -12.26 -17.22 -0.09
N LEU A 66 -11.12 -17.66 -0.65
CA LEU A 66 -11.01 -18.23 -1.99
C LEU A 66 -10.67 -19.71 -1.93
N LYS A 67 -11.14 -20.47 -2.94
CA LYS A 67 -10.76 -21.88 -3.11
C LYS A 67 -9.32 -21.98 -3.64
N PRO A 68 -8.62 -23.12 -3.40
CA PRO A 68 -7.22 -23.27 -3.82
C PRO A 68 -6.94 -22.99 -5.29
N HIS A 69 -7.86 -23.31 -6.18
CA HIS A 69 -7.72 -23.07 -7.62
C HIS A 69 -8.01 -21.63 -8.03
N GLU A 70 -8.62 -20.81 -7.16
CA GLU A 70 -8.92 -19.40 -7.38
C GLU A 70 -7.83 -18.47 -6.85
N LEU A 71 -6.89 -18.99 -6.02
CA LEU A 71 -5.88 -18.17 -5.34
C LEU A 71 -4.97 -17.42 -6.31
N ILE A 72 -4.57 -18.03 -7.42
CA ILE A 72 -3.72 -17.39 -8.42
C ILE A 72 -4.46 -16.20 -9.05
N GLY A 73 -5.72 -16.42 -9.45
CA GLY A 73 -6.55 -15.35 -10.01
C GLY A 73 -6.86 -14.26 -9.00
N GLY A 74 -7.15 -14.61 -7.75
CA GLY A 74 -7.39 -13.67 -6.67
C GLY A 74 -6.19 -12.79 -6.36
N ASN A 75 -5.00 -13.36 -6.27
CA ASN A 75 -3.76 -12.60 -6.10
C ASN A 75 -3.50 -11.68 -7.30
N ALA A 76 -3.65 -12.18 -8.52
CA ALA A 76 -3.49 -11.38 -9.73
C ALA A 76 -4.46 -10.19 -9.77
N LEU A 77 -5.72 -10.40 -9.39
CA LEU A 77 -6.74 -9.35 -9.33
C LEU A 77 -6.37 -8.27 -8.29
N VAL A 78 -5.92 -8.67 -7.10
CA VAL A 78 -5.48 -7.73 -6.05
C VAL A 78 -4.28 -6.89 -6.51
N GLU A 79 -3.32 -7.50 -7.20
CA GLU A 79 -2.18 -6.77 -7.76
C GLU A 79 -2.59 -5.84 -8.89
N MET A 80 -3.39 -6.31 -9.84
CA MET A 80 -3.91 -5.51 -10.95
C MET A 80 -4.63 -4.25 -10.44
N VAL A 81 -5.54 -4.40 -9.49
CA VAL A 81 -6.27 -3.25 -8.92
C VAL A 81 -5.31 -2.31 -8.16
N THR A 82 -4.29 -2.85 -7.51
CA THR A 82 -3.26 -2.05 -6.83
C THR A 82 -2.49 -1.18 -7.84
N PHE A 83 -2.03 -1.76 -8.95
CA PHE A 83 -1.34 -1.00 -10.00
C PHE A 83 -2.24 0.04 -10.68
N ILE A 84 -3.52 -0.31 -10.94
CA ILE A 84 -4.50 0.65 -11.47
C ILE A 84 -4.68 1.82 -10.49
N ALA A 85 -4.79 1.55 -9.19
CA ALA A 85 -4.94 2.60 -8.17
C ALA A 85 -3.69 3.50 -8.11
N ILE A 86 -2.48 2.92 -8.21
CA ILE A 86 -1.23 3.69 -8.29
C ILE A 86 -1.23 4.59 -9.53
N LEU A 87 -1.58 4.05 -10.70
CA LEU A 87 -1.63 4.80 -11.95
C LEU A 87 -2.63 5.97 -11.85
N VAL A 88 -3.85 5.68 -11.40
CA VAL A 88 -4.88 6.72 -11.23
C VAL A 88 -4.43 7.80 -10.26
N GLY A 89 -3.85 7.42 -9.11
CA GLY A 89 -3.34 8.37 -8.12
C GLY A 89 -2.19 9.24 -8.64
N THR A 90 -1.27 8.63 -9.40
CA THR A 90 -0.12 9.32 -10.00
C THR A 90 -0.56 10.37 -11.04
N ILE A 91 -1.63 10.10 -11.79
CA ILE A 91 -2.20 11.03 -12.75
C ILE A 91 -3.09 12.08 -12.07
N ALA A 92 -3.97 11.64 -11.18
CA ALA A 92 -4.95 12.52 -10.54
C ALA A 92 -4.32 13.54 -9.59
N GLY A 93 -3.24 13.17 -8.87
CA GLY A 93 -2.57 14.04 -7.91
C GLY A 93 -2.11 15.38 -8.53
N PRO A 94 -1.24 15.38 -9.54
CA PRO A 94 -0.81 16.61 -10.23
C PRO A 94 -1.96 17.38 -10.87
N LEU A 95 -2.96 16.70 -11.44
CA LEU A 95 -4.13 17.34 -12.03
C LEU A 95 -4.95 18.11 -10.99
N LEU A 96 -5.18 17.54 -9.82
CA LEU A 96 -5.90 18.21 -8.73
C LEU A 96 -5.15 19.44 -8.21
N ILE A 97 -3.82 19.39 -8.19
CA ILE A 97 -2.98 20.54 -7.80
C ILE A 97 -3.05 21.66 -8.85
N ALA A 98 -3.18 21.31 -10.13
CA ALA A 98 -3.20 22.26 -11.24
C ALA A 98 -4.55 22.98 -11.41
N ILE A 99 -5.64 22.57 -10.74
CA ILE A 99 -6.98 23.12 -10.95
C ILE A 99 -7.05 24.61 -10.54
N ASP A 100 -6.59 24.94 -9.32
CA ASP A 100 -6.67 26.31 -8.79
C ASP A 100 -5.85 26.47 -7.49
N VAL A 101 -5.75 27.71 -7.02
CA VAL A 101 -5.17 28.07 -5.69
C VAL A 101 -5.82 27.30 -4.53
N SER A 102 -7.06 26.85 -4.69
CA SER A 102 -7.77 26.01 -3.72
C SER A 102 -7.40 24.51 -3.76
N TRP A 103 -6.30 24.13 -4.43
CA TRP A 103 -5.86 22.73 -4.55
C TRP A 103 -5.81 21.95 -3.20
N PRO A 104 -5.46 22.54 -2.03
CA PRO A 104 -5.45 21.79 -0.78
C PRO A 104 -6.83 21.23 -0.41
N VAL A 105 -7.91 21.96 -0.76
CA VAL A 105 -9.29 21.54 -0.52
C VAL A 105 -9.62 20.34 -1.42
N TRP A 106 -9.32 20.43 -2.71
CA TRP A 106 -9.64 19.37 -3.66
C TRP A 106 -8.89 18.09 -3.39
N VAL A 107 -7.59 18.18 -3.09
CA VAL A 107 -6.78 17.02 -2.71
C VAL A 107 -7.29 16.39 -1.42
N SER A 108 -7.60 17.20 -0.40
CA SER A 108 -8.13 16.73 0.88
C SER A 108 -9.46 15.99 0.71
N LEU A 109 -10.39 16.58 -0.05
CA LEU A 109 -11.69 15.97 -0.31
C LEU A 109 -11.57 14.66 -1.07
N ALA A 110 -10.70 14.61 -2.09
CA ALA A 110 -10.45 13.39 -2.87
C ALA A 110 -9.87 12.28 -1.98
N CYS A 111 -8.86 12.58 -1.16
CA CYS A 111 -8.25 11.60 -0.25
C CYS A 111 -9.25 11.10 0.80
N LEU A 112 -10.02 11.98 1.43
CA LEU A 112 -11.05 11.60 2.39
C LEU A 112 -12.15 10.76 1.74
N PHE A 113 -12.59 11.14 0.55
CA PHE A 113 -13.61 10.41 -0.21
C PHE A 113 -13.16 8.97 -0.50
N VAL A 114 -11.94 8.79 -1.01
CA VAL A 114 -11.37 7.47 -1.28
C VAL A 114 -11.22 6.64 0.01
N ALA A 115 -10.77 7.25 1.11
CA ALA A 115 -10.63 6.57 2.40
C ALA A 115 -11.99 6.10 2.94
N VAL A 116 -13.03 6.94 2.83
CA VAL A 116 -14.40 6.60 3.26
C VAL A 116 -14.98 5.47 2.39
N ILE A 117 -14.81 5.52 1.06
CA ILE A 117 -15.21 4.42 0.18
C ILE A 117 -14.46 3.14 0.56
N GLY A 118 -13.15 3.22 0.81
CA GLY A 118 -12.34 2.08 1.23
C GLY A 118 -12.85 1.46 2.54
N TRP A 119 -13.25 2.28 3.50
CA TRP A 119 -13.88 1.80 4.72
C TRP A 119 -15.25 1.17 4.45
N TRP A 120 -16.11 1.85 3.69
CA TRP A 120 -17.44 1.34 3.34
C TRP A 120 -17.37 0.00 2.61
N THR A 121 -16.53 -0.11 1.60
CA THR A 121 -16.34 -1.38 0.86
C THR A 121 -15.76 -2.49 1.75
N SER A 122 -14.93 -2.16 2.73
CA SER A 122 -14.40 -3.13 3.69
C SER A 122 -15.47 -3.79 4.56
N THR A 123 -16.64 -3.16 4.71
CA THR A 123 -17.77 -3.74 5.48
C THR A 123 -18.42 -4.93 4.78
N TYR A 124 -18.25 -5.06 3.46
CA TYR A 124 -18.75 -6.20 2.67
C TYR A 124 -17.80 -7.41 2.67
N ILE A 125 -16.61 -7.28 3.25
CA ILE A 125 -15.68 -8.40 3.34
C ILE A 125 -16.27 -9.45 4.30
N PRO A 126 -16.39 -10.72 3.87
CA PRO A 126 -16.90 -11.79 4.71
C PRO A 126 -16.03 -12.02 5.93
N GLU A 127 -16.61 -12.54 6.99
CA GLU A 127 -15.89 -12.89 8.20
C GLU A 127 -14.81 -13.93 7.91
N ALA A 128 -13.61 -13.65 8.38
CA ALA A 128 -12.44 -14.51 8.21
C ALA A 128 -11.83 -14.77 9.59
N ALA A 129 -12.12 -15.93 10.13
CA ALA A 129 -11.69 -16.32 11.47
C ALA A 129 -10.17 -16.19 11.64
N ALA A 130 -9.74 -15.92 12.87
CA ALA A 130 -8.32 -15.90 13.20
C ALA A 130 -7.68 -17.27 12.87
N ALA A 131 -6.53 -17.24 12.18
CA ALA A 131 -5.82 -18.46 11.82
C ALA A 131 -5.26 -19.16 13.09
N GLU A 132 -4.73 -18.39 14.03
CA GLU A 132 -4.17 -18.87 15.29
C GLU A 132 -4.58 -17.99 16.49
N PRO A 133 -5.81 -18.14 17.02
CA PRO A 133 -6.30 -17.28 18.10
C PRO A 133 -5.48 -17.35 19.40
N LYS A 134 -4.76 -18.46 19.61
CA LYS A 134 -3.93 -18.68 20.81
C LYS A 134 -2.47 -18.25 20.62
N LEU A 135 -2.11 -17.66 19.49
CA LEU A 135 -0.76 -17.23 19.19
C LEU A 135 -0.25 -16.22 20.23
N GLN A 136 0.86 -16.53 20.87
CA GLN A 136 1.58 -15.57 21.70
C GLN A 136 2.50 -14.74 20.84
N VAL A 137 2.18 -13.46 20.70
CA VAL A 137 2.98 -12.54 19.88
C VAL A 137 4.35 -12.38 20.49
N ASN A 138 5.38 -12.73 19.74
CA ASN A 138 6.76 -12.46 20.12
C ASN A 138 7.15 -11.04 19.73
N TRP A 139 7.43 -10.21 20.70
CA TRP A 139 7.80 -8.80 20.50
C TRP A 139 9.27 -8.61 20.08
N ASN A 140 10.07 -9.67 20.10
CA ASN A 140 11.44 -9.60 19.63
C ASN A 140 11.50 -9.73 18.10
N VAL A 141 11.47 -8.57 17.44
CA VAL A 141 11.45 -8.46 15.97
C VAL A 141 12.67 -9.15 15.34
N LEU A 142 13.85 -9.06 15.96
CA LEU A 142 15.08 -9.65 15.41
C LEU A 142 15.02 -11.18 15.41
N THR A 143 14.56 -11.77 16.52
CA THR A 143 14.42 -13.22 16.66
C THR A 143 13.40 -13.77 15.66
N GLU A 144 12.26 -13.09 15.51
CA GLU A 144 11.21 -13.47 14.57
C GLU A 144 11.68 -13.32 13.11
N THR A 145 12.34 -12.23 12.79
CA THR A 145 12.91 -12.05 11.44
C THR A 145 13.89 -13.16 11.10
N TRP A 146 14.77 -13.52 12.03
CA TRP A 146 15.73 -14.59 11.83
C TRP A 146 15.05 -15.97 11.68
N SER A 147 14.04 -16.24 12.50
CA SER A 147 13.23 -17.47 12.41
C SER A 147 12.54 -17.57 11.05
N ASN A 148 11.94 -16.48 10.57
CA ASN A 148 11.28 -16.43 9.26
C ASN A 148 12.28 -16.62 8.11
N ILE A 149 13.45 -16.00 8.16
CA ILE A 149 14.52 -16.19 7.17
C ILE A 149 14.97 -17.65 7.14
N ARG A 150 15.13 -18.27 8.30
CA ARG A 150 15.51 -19.68 8.40
C ARG A 150 14.44 -20.59 7.80
N PHE A 151 13.18 -20.35 8.12
CA PHE A 151 12.04 -21.10 7.56
C PHE A 151 11.94 -20.98 6.04
N ILE A 152 12.12 -19.76 5.49
CA ILE A 152 12.13 -19.51 4.04
C ILE A 152 13.29 -20.27 3.38
N ASN A 153 14.45 -20.34 4.03
CA ASN A 153 15.63 -21.01 3.51
C ASN A 153 15.52 -22.54 3.45
N GLU A 154 14.59 -23.14 4.21
CA GLU A 154 14.31 -24.58 4.16
C GLU A 154 13.69 -25.02 2.83
N ASN A 155 12.98 -24.12 2.14
CA ASN A 155 12.36 -24.39 0.85
C ASN A 155 12.95 -23.49 -0.26
N ARG A 156 13.78 -24.09 -1.13
CA ARG A 156 14.48 -23.37 -2.20
C ARG A 156 13.54 -22.66 -3.18
N THR A 157 12.34 -23.20 -3.43
CA THR A 157 11.35 -22.57 -4.30
C THR A 157 10.81 -21.30 -3.66
N VAL A 158 10.48 -21.34 -2.37
CA VAL A 158 10.01 -20.18 -1.61
C VAL A 158 11.11 -19.12 -1.53
N LEU A 159 12.35 -19.53 -1.22
CA LEU A 159 13.49 -18.59 -1.20
C LEU A 159 13.68 -17.88 -2.54
N ASN A 160 13.70 -18.62 -3.64
CA ASN A 160 13.86 -18.04 -4.97
C ASN A 160 12.71 -17.09 -5.33
N SER A 161 11.48 -17.41 -4.95
CA SER A 161 10.31 -16.55 -5.15
C SER A 161 10.44 -15.24 -4.36
N VAL A 162 10.84 -15.32 -3.08
CA VAL A 162 11.06 -14.15 -2.24
C VAL A 162 12.18 -13.26 -2.80
N LEU A 163 13.30 -13.85 -3.22
CA LEU A 163 14.41 -13.12 -3.84
C LEU A 163 13.98 -12.46 -5.15
N GLY A 164 13.23 -13.17 -6.00
CA GLY A 164 12.74 -12.64 -7.27
C GLY A 164 11.80 -11.45 -7.08
N ILE A 165 10.84 -11.57 -6.16
CA ILE A 165 9.92 -10.48 -5.81
C ILE A 165 10.68 -9.29 -5.20
N SER A 166 11.61 -9.55 -4.29
CA SER A 166 12.43 -8.50 -3.67
C SER A 166 13.27 -7.75 -4.70
N TRP A 167 13.87 -8.47 -5.65
CA TRP A 167 14.62 -7.87 -6.75
C TRP A 167 13.74 -7.03 -7.67
N PHE A 168 12.56 -7.52 -8.02
CA PHE A 168 11.57 -6.80 -8.84
C PHE A 168 11.18 -5.46 -8.20
N TRP A 169 10.82 -5.47 -6.92
CA TRP A 169 10.44 -4.24 -6.21
C TRP A 169 11.62 -3.29 -6.02
N PHE A 170 12.82 -3.83 -5.73
CA PHE A 170 14.03 -3.00 -5.64
C PHE A 170 14.31 -2.29 -6.97
N TYR A 171 14.35 -3.05 -8.07
CA TYR A 171 14.57 -2.49 -9.40
C TYR A 171 13.50 -1.45 -9.77
N GLY A 172 12.23 -1.78 -9.57
CA GLY A 172 11.11 -0.88 -9.84
C GLY A 172 11.21 0.43 -9.04
N SER A 173 11.56 0.36 -7.76
CA SER A 173 11.72 1.55 -6.91
C SER A 173 12.85 2.45 -7.40
N VAL A 174 14.01 1.88 -7.73
CA VAL A 174 15.15 2.63 -8.27
C VAL A 174 14.76 3.29 -9.59
N PHE A 175 14.08 2.55 -10.46
CA PHE A 175 13.68 3.04 -11.78
C PHE A 175 12.68 4.21 -11.66
N ILE A 176 11.66 4.09 -10.83
CA ILE A 176 10.68 5.16 -10.59
C ILE A 176 11.37 6.43 -10.10
N LEU A 177 12.29 6.32 -9.13
CA LEU A 177 13.03 7.48 -8.62
C LEU A 177 13.89 8.15 -9.70
N GLN A 178 14.52 7.35 -10.57
CA GLN A 178 15.38 7.86 -11.62
C GLN A 178 14.60 8.50 -12.79
N ILE A 179 13.40 8.01 -13.10
CA ILE A 179 12.54 8.59 -14.14
C ILE A 179 12.28 10.08 -13.89
N PHE A 180 11.96 10.46 -12.64
CA PHE A 180 11.73 11.86 -12.28
C PHE A 180 12.97 12.73 -12.56
N ALA A 181 14.12 12.29 -12.06
CA ALA A 181 15.36 13.02 -12.24
C ALA A 181 15.77 13.10 -13.71
N TYR A 182 15.63 12.00 -14.44
CA TYR A 182 15.97 11.91 -15.86
C TYR A 182 15.09 12.81 -16.74
N ALA A 183 13.78 12.72 -16.55
CA ALA A 183 12.81 13.54 -17.29
C ALA A 183 13.08 15.04 -17.10
N LYS A 184 13.35 15.46 -15.87
CA LYS A 184 13.54 16.88 -15.54
C LYS A 184 14.91 17.41 -15.93
N HIS A 185 15.99 16.65 -15.67
CA HIS A 185 17.37 17.14 -15.86
C HIS A 185 17.94 16.86 -17.25
N TYR A 186 17.57 15.75 -17.90
CA TYR A 186 18.13 15.35 -19.18
C TYR A 186 17.19 15.61 -20.37
N LEU A 187 15.88 15.41 -20.19
CA LEU A 187 14.92 15.64 -21.26
C LEU A 187 14.35 17.07 -21.25
N GLY A 188 14.64 17.87 -20.20
CA GLY A 188 14.07 19.20 -20.05
C GLY A 188 12.54 19.19 -20.00
N GLY A 189 11.95 18.06 -19.60
CA GLY A 189 10.53 17.83 -19.63
C GLY A 189 9.78 18.54 -18.51
N ASP A 190 8.55 18.86 -18.82
CA ASP A 190 7.58 19.35 -17.87
C ASP A 190 6.96 18.22 -17.03
N GLU A 191 6.04 18.55 -16.14
CA GLU A 191 5.34 17.61 -15.28
C GLU A 191 4.46 16.62 -16.07
N GLN A 192 4.03 17.00 -17.28
CA GLN A 192 3.24 16.13 -18.16
C GLN A 192 4.11 15.02 -18.75
N LEU A 193 5.35 15.32 -19.15
CA LEU A 193 6.29 14.29 -19.62
C LEU A 193 6.62 13.29 -18.52
N VAL A 194 6.87 13.77 -17.30
CA VAL A 194 7.11 12.88 -16.14
C VAL A 194 5.93 11.95 -15.90
N SER A 195 4.72 12.50 -15.86
CA SER A 195 3.50 11.72 -15.65
C SER A 195 3.28 10.69 -16.76
N THR A 196 3.56 11.06 -18.00
CA THR A 196 3.46 10.15 -19.17
C THR A 196 4.45 9.01 -19.08
N LEU A 197 5.72 9.29 -18.75
CA LEU A 197 6.75 8.25 -18.59
C LEU A 197 6.44 7.29 -17.44
N LEU A 198 5.93 7.80 -16.32
CA LEU A 198 5.50 6.97 -15.20
C LEU A 198 4.28 6.11 -15.56
N ALA A 199 3.30 6.67 -16.27
CA ALA A 199 2.15 5.91 -16.73
C ALA A 199 2.57 4.77 -17.66
N LEU A 200 3.48 5.03 -18.61
CA LEU A 200 4.02 4.01 -19.47
C LEU A 200 4.76 2.92 -18.68
N PHE A 201 5.57 3.29 -17.67
CA PHE A 201 6.27 2.32 -16.83
C PHE A 201 5.35 1.42 -16.00
N ILE A 202 4.20 1.94 -15.57
CA ILE A 202 3.23 1.18 -14.76
C ILE A 202 2.41 0.21 -15.65
N ILE A 203 2.21 0.54 -16.93
CA ILE A 203 1.41 -0.27 -17.87
C ILE A 203 2.23 -1.45 -18.43
N PHE A 204 3.53 -1.31 -18.60
CA PHE A 204 4.44 -2.34 -19.14
C PHE A 204 5.26 -3.03 -18.05
#